data_80d1d582641e6e7a374f58e7918cc72c
#
_entry.id   80d1d582641e6e7a374f58e7918cc72c
#
_cell.length_a   1.000
_cell.length_b   1.000
_cell.length_c   1.000
_cell.angle_alpha   90.00
_cell.angle_beta   90.00
_cell.angle_gamma   90.00
#
_symmetry.space_group_name_H-M   'P 1'
#
loop_
_entity.id
_entity.type
_entity.pdbx_description
1 polymer ?
#
loop_
_entity_poly.entity_id
_entity_poly.type
_entity_poly.pdbx_seq_one_letter_code
_entity_poly.pdbx_strand_id
1 'polypeptide(L)'
;LDGAQATIDTLHGKGKGVVCYISIGTVEDWRDDADQFPSGAIGGGVAGWAGEKWLDVNDMTVREIMSARVKKAADMNCDAIEPDNMMAYSEPGTGVKVTEGEQIEYDTWFADMVHSHGMAVGLKNAVELVPILVGVFDFALNEECNEWKECSMYKDTFLAEGKPVFNVEYNLGMSACDSSNKLGMDTIVKDYDLDASMCSCADRSRDVGCKHRL
;
A
#
# COMPACT_ATOMS: atom_id res chain seq x y z
N LEU A 1 -8.48 -8.23 -4.64
CA LEU A 1 -9.72 -7.95 -5.39
C LEU A 1 -10.61 -9.19 -5.59
N ASP A 2 -10.04 -10.39 -5.58
CA ASP A 2 -10.77 -11.61 -5.89
C ASP A 2 -11.84 -11.91 -4.83
N GLY A 3 -13.11 -12.02 -5.25
CA GLY A 3 -14.24 -12.28 -4.36
C GLY A 3 -14.67 -11.11 -3.43
N ALA A 4 -14.10 -9.91 -3.58
CA ALA A 4 -14.33 -8.81 -2.64
C ALA A 4 -15.64 -8.01 -2.85
N GLN A 5 -16.39 -8.20 -3.97
CA GLN A 5 -17.55 -7.37 -4.32
C GLN A 5 -18.59 -7.26 -3.19
N ALA A 6 -19.00 -8.37 -2.61
CA ALA A 6 -20.01 -8.36 -1.54
C ALA A 6 -19.53 -7.61 -0.27
N THR A 7 -18.22 -7.61 0.00
CA THR A 7 -17.62 -6.87 1.09
C THR A 7 -17.65 -5.37 0.80
N ILE A 8 -17.27 -4.97 -0.41
CA ILE A 8 -17.30 -3.58 -0.88
C ILE A 8 -18.73 -3.02 -0.76
N ASP A 9 -19.72 -3.73 -1.31
CA ASP A 9 -21.13 -3.33 -1.24
C ASP A 9 -21.62 -3.18 0.21
N THR A 10 -21.20 -4.10 1.08
CA THR A 10 -21.54 -4.04 2.51
C THR A 10 -20.94 -2.82 3.21
N LEU A 11 -19.69 -2.48 2.90
CA LEU A 11 -19.01 -1.33 3.48
C LEU A 11 -19.61 -0.01 2.99
N HIS A 12 -19.88 0.09 1.69
CA HIS A 12 -20.58 1.24 1.11
C HIS A 12 -21.99 1.41 1.71
N GLY A 13 -22.73 0.31 1.90
CA GLY A 13 -24.02 0.33 2.59
C GLY A 13 -23.97 0.85 4.03
N LYS A 14 -22.78 0.85 4.65
CA LYS A 14 -22.50 1.43 5.98
C LYS A 14 -21.88 2.84 5.90
N GLY A 15 -21.82 3.44 4.71
CA GLY A 15 -21.22 4.76 4.49
C GLY A 15 -19.70 4.80 4.69
N LYS A 16 -19.01 3.67 4.43
CA LYS A 16 -17.54 3.57 4.51
C LYS A 16 -16.94 3.66 3.12
N GLY A 17 -15.83 4.40 2.97
CA GLY A 17 -14.99 4.30 1.80
C GLY A 17 -14.18 2.99 1.82
N VAL A 18 -13.83 2.50 0.65
CA VAL A 18 -13.10 1.23 0.47
C VAL A 18 -11.83 1.46 -0.31
N VAL A 19 -10.69 1.22 0.33
CA VAL A 19 -9.38 1.19 -0.31
C VAL A 19 -9.09 -0.25 -0.70
N CYS A 20 -8.85 -0.49 -1.98
CA CYS A 20 -8.55 -1.82 -2.51
C CYS A 20 -7.04 -2.02 -2.64
N TYR A 21 -6.55 -3.15 -2.13
CA TYR A 21 -5.14 -3.53 -2.20
C TYR A 21 -4.80 -4.16 -3.56
N ILE A 22 -3.67 -3.73 -4.13
CA ILE A 22 -3.05 -4.34 -5.32
C ILE A 22 -1.54 -4.35 -5.12
N SER A 23 -0.88 -5.53 -5.10
CA SER A 23 0.57 -5.54 -5.28
C SER A 23 0.91 -5.16 -6.71
N ILE A 24 1.69 -4.09 -6.90
CA ILE A 24 2.07 -3.55 -8.21
C ILE A 24 3.52 -3.86 -8.59
N GLY A 25 4.36 -4.20 -7.61
CA GLY A 25 5.76 -4.56 -7.83
C GLY A 25 6.04 -6.05 -7.73
N THR A 26 5.02 -6.87 -7.46
CA THR A 26 5.19 -8.32 -7.30
C THR A 26 4.05 -9.12 -7.94
N VAL A 27 4.35 -10.38 -8.27
CA VAL A 27 3.35 -11.39 -8.60
C VAL A 27 3.12 -12.29 -7.38
N GLU A 28 1.85 -12.46 -7.02
CA GLU A 28 1.37 -13.34 -5.96
C GLU A 28 0.78 -14.59 -6.63
N ASP A 29 1.34 -15.78 -6.42
CA ASP A 29 1.00 -17.02 -7.17
C ASP A 29 -0.42 -17.53 -6.92
N TRP A 30 -1.10 -16.99 -5.92
CA TRP A 30 -2.50 -17.28 -5.59
C TRP A 30 -3.53 -16.40 -6.28
N ARG A 31 -3.10 -15.44 -7.11
CA ARG A 31 -4.02 -14.58 -7.87
C ARG A 31 -4.44 -15.23 -9.17
N ASP A 32 -5.68 -14.96 -9.57
CA ASP A 32 -6.29 -15.53 -10.79
C ASP A 32 -5.52 -15.23 -12.09
N ASP A 33 -4.70 -14.15 -12.08
CA ASP A 33 -3.94 -13.68 -13.23
C ASP A 33 -2.43 -13.96 -13.14
N ALA A 34 -1.99 -14.72 -12.13
CA ALA A 34 -0.57 -14.96 -11.87
C ALA A 34 0.17 -15.63 -13.04
N ASP A 35 -0.50 -16.46 -13.79
CA ASP A 35 0.05 -17.19 -14.95
C ASP A 35 0.20 -16.32 -16.21
N GLN A 36 -0.34 -15.09 -16.20
CA GLN A 36 -0.23 -14.15 -17.32
C GLN A 36 1.10 -13.40 -17.32
N PHE A 37 1.81 -13.34 -16.18
CA PHE A 37 3.10 -12.67 -16.11
C PHE A 37 4.18 -13.43 -16.88
N PRO A 38 4.92 -12.77 -17.78
CA PRO A 38 5.98 -13.41 -18.52
C PRO A 38 7.12 -13.83 -17.59
N SER A 39 7.61 -15.05 -17.75
CA SER A 39 8.67 -15.59 -16.88
C SER A 39 9.96 -14.74 -16.88
N GLY A 40 10.21 -14.00 -17.96
CA GLY A 40 11.35 -13.09 -18.07
C GLY A 40 11.22 -11.82 -17.22
N ALA A 41 9.99 -11.46 -16.82
CA ALA A 41 9.72 -10.31 -15.96
C ALA A 41 9.63 -10.70 -14.47
N ILE A 42 9.69 -11.98 -14.13
CA ILE A 42 9.61 -12.48 -12.76
C ILE A 42 11.01 -12.62 -12.17
N GLY A 43 11.25 -11.91 -11.08
CA GLY A 43 12.52 -11.91 -10.36
C GLY A 43 12.57 -12.87 -9.17
N GLY A 44 13.28 -12.45 -8.11
CA GLY A 44 13.45 -13.20 -6.87
C GLY A 44 12.22 -13.19 -5.97
N GLY A 45 12.18 -14.09 -4.98
CA GLY A 45 11.11 -14.15 -3.98
C GLY A 45 11.13 -12.96 -3.02
N VAL A 46 9.96 -12.58 -2.54
CA VAL A 46 9.81 -11.56 -1.50
C VAL A 46 10.10 -12.19 -0.13
N ALA A 47 10.97 -11.55 0.65
CA ALA A 47 11.35 -12.06 1.96
C ALA A 47 10.14 -12.10 2.91
N GLY A 48 9.89 -13.24 3.54
CA GLY A 48 8.76 -13.43 4.45
C GLY A 48 7.43 -13.81 3.78
N TRP A 49 7.31 -13.71 2.43
CA TRP A 49 6.07 -13.95 1.70
C TRP A 49 6.24 -15.09 0.69
N ALA A 50 5.91 -16.32 1.13
CA ALA A 50 5.97 -17.49 0.26
C ALA A 50 4.96 -17.38 -0.88
N GLY A 51 5.41 -17.64 -2.13
CA GLY A 51 4.57 -17.55 -3.33
C GLY A 51 4.57 -16.16 -3.99
N GLU A 52 5.24 -15.17 -3.38
CA GLU A 52 5.34 -13.82 -3.92
C GLU A 52 6.73 -13.57 -4.51
N LYS A 53 6.80 -12.96 -5.69
CA LYS A 53 8.05 -12.67 -6.40
C LYS A 53 8.02 -11.27 -7.00
N TRP A 54 9.19 -10.62 -7.00
CA TRP A 54 9.37 -9.30 -7.60
C TRP A 54 9.14 -9.31 -9.12
N LEU A 55 8.68 -8.19 -9.63
CA LEU A 55 8.43 -7.98 -11.07
C LEU A 55 9.36 -6.91 -11.63
N ASP A 56 9.77 -7.10 -12.89
CA ASP A 56 10.36 -6.03 -13.69
C ASP A 56 9.25 -5.07 -14.14
N VAL A 57 9.13 -3.95 -13.44
CA VAL A 57 8.10 -2.92 -13.69
C VAL A 57 8.29 -2.19 -15.03
N ASN A 58 9.42 -2.42 -15.72
CA ASN A 58 9.68 -1.91 -17.07
C ASN A 58 9.03 -2.78 -18.15
N ASP A 59 8.65 -4.02 -17.83
CA ASP A 59 8.00 -4.91 -18.79
C ASP A 59 6.59 -4.43 -19.12
N MET A 60 6.30 -4.27 -20.42
CA MET A 60 5.02 -3.74 -20.87
C MET A 60 3.84 -4.67 -20.55
N THR A 61 4.06 -5.99 -20.52
CA THR A 61 3.00 -6.95 -20.14
C THR A 61 2.65 -6.82 -18.67
N VAL A 62 3.63 -6.53 -17.79
CA VAL A 62 3.37 -6.20 -16.38
C VAL A 62 2.45 -4.99 -16.28
N ARG A 63 2.73 -3.92 -17.03
CA ARG A 63 1.88 -2.71 -17.05
C ARG A 63 0.48 -3.00 -17.60
N GLU A 64 0.34 -3.84 -18.61
CA GLU A 64 -0.97 -4.25 -19.14
C GLU A 64 -1.80 -5.00 -18.10
N ILE A 65 -1.19 -5.94 -17.37
CA ILE A 65 -1.85 -6.68 -16.28
C ILE A 65 -2.27 -5.73 -15.15
N MET A 66 -1.40 -4.80 -14.74
CA MET A 66 -1.73 -3.80 -13.71
C MET A 66 -2.86 -2.88 -14.16
N SER A 67 -2.90 -2.50 -15.43
CA SER A 67 -4.03 -1.74 -16.00
C SER A 67 -5.35 -2.52 -15.90
N ALA A 68 -5.32 -3.83 -16.17
CA ALA A 68 -6.49 -4.67 -16.01
C ALA A 68 -6.93 -4.81 -14.53
N ARG A 69 -5.98 -4.89 -13.60
CA ARG A 69 -6.26 -4.92 -12.16
C ARG A 69 -6.92 -3.61 -11.67
N VAL A 70 -6.41 -2.45 -12.11
CA VAL A 70 -7.01 -1.13 -11.78
C VAL A 70 -8.41 -1.02 -12.37
N LYS A 71 -8.60 -1.43 -13.62
CA LYS A 71 -9.94 -1.47 -14.22
C LYS A 71 -10.90 -2.37 -13.42
N LYS A 72 -10.45 -3.56 -13.01
CA LYS A 72 -11.24 -4.47 -12.16
C LYS A 72 -11.65 -3.79 -10.84
N ALA A 73 -10.73 -3.08 -10.18
CA ALA A 73 -11.02 -2.32 -8.96
C ALA A 73 -12.07 -1.23 -9.19
N ALA A 74 -11.96 -0.48 -10.28
CA ALA A 74 -12.94 0.53 -10.66
C ALA A 74 -14.32 -0.08 -10.94
N ASP A 75 -14.38 -1.17 -11.70
CA ASP A 75 -15.62 -1.90 -12.00
C ASP A 75 -16.28 -2.45 -10.71
N MET A 76 -15.50 -2.71 -9.67
CA MET A 76 -15.99 -3.13 -8.35
C MET A 76 -16.38 -1.96 -7.44
N ASN A 77 -16.26 -0.72 -7.89
CA ASN A 77 -16.47 0.51 -7.14
C ASN A 77 -15.54 0.69 -5.93
N CYS A 78 -14.25 0.33 -6.05
CA CYS A 78 -13.27 0.77 -5.06
C CYS A 78 -13.17 2.31 -5.08
N ASP A 79 -13.08 2.95 -3.91
CA ASP A 79 -12.91 4.40 -3.82
C ASP A 79 -11.46 4.82 -3.99
N ALA A 80 -10.55 3.94 -3.61
CA ALA A 80 -9.10 4.18 -3.69
C ALA A 80 -8.34 2.88 -3.88
N ILE A 81 -7.06 3.01 -4.27
CA ILE A 81 -6.11 1.90 -4.35
C ILE A 81 -4.99 2.09 -3.33
N GLU A 82 -4.65 1.02 -2.62
CA GLU A 82 -3.39 0.82 -1.92
C GLU A 82 -2.47 -0.03 -2.81
N PRO A 83 -1.52 0.60 -3.52
CA PRO A 83 -0.52 -0.12 -4.28
C PRO A 83 0.61 -0.57 -3.36
N ASP A 84 1.02 -1.82 -3.45
CA ASP A 84 2.10 -2.35 -2.61
C ASP A 84 3.34 -2.73 -3.43
N ASN A 85 4.48 -2.89 -2.73
CA ASN A 85 5.76 -3.26 -3.32
C ASN A 85 6.30 -2.24 -4.35
N MET A 86 6.30 -0.97 -3.97
CA MET A 86 6.65 0.19 -4.80
C MET A 86 8.16 0.52 -4.79
N MET A 87 9.03 -0.40 -4.40
CA MET A 87 10.44 -0.08 -4.14
C MET A 87 11.42 -1.17 -4.59
N ALA A 88 11.12 -1.83 -5.72
CA ALA A 88 11.97 -2.87 -6.28
C ALA A 88 13.42 -2.40 -6.54
N TYR A 89 13.62 -1.09 -6.76
CA TYR A 89 14.94 -0.50 -7.01
C TYR A 89 15.88 -0.55 -5.81
N SER A 90 15.36 -0.51 -4.58
CA SER A 90 16.15 -0.47 -3.34
C SER A 90 16.13 -1.78 -2.55
N GLU A 91 15.20 -2.67 -2.86
CA GLU A 91 15.08 -3.94 -2.15
C GLU A 91 16.17 -4.95 -2.53
N PRO A 92 16.82 -5.60 -1.56
CA PRO A 92 17.84 -6.58 -1.85
C PRO A 92 17.25 -7.88 -2.38
N GLY A 93 17.91 -8.49 -3.36
CA GLY A 93 17.54 -9.82 -3.85
C GLY A 93 16.34 -9.88 -4.77
N THR A 94 15.85 -8.74 -5.27
CA THR A 94 14.72 -8.69 -6.21
C THR A 94 14.95 -9.47 -7.49
N GLY A 95 16.20 -9.63 -7.91
CA GLY A 95 16.53 -10.34 -9.16
C GLY A 95 16.12 -9.60 -10.43
N VAL A 96 15.49 -8.44 -10.32
CA VAL A 96 15.18 -7.52 -11.42
C VAL A 96 16.11 -6.32 -11.42
N LYS A 97 16.19 -5.62 -12.55
CA LYS A 97 17.03 -4.42 -12.68
C LYS A 97 16.13 -3.21 -12.89
N VAL A 98 15.74 -2.60 -11.79
CA VAL A 98 14.95 -1.37 -11.77
C VAL A 98 15.80 -0.28 -11.13
N THR A 99 15.93 0.86 -11.79
CA THR A 99 16.56 2.06 -11.23
C THR A 99 15.54 2.89 -10.47
N GLU A 100 16.00 3.77 -9.57
CA GLU A 100 15.13 4.71 -8.86
C GLU A 100 14.27 5.54 -9.84
N GLY A 101 14.87 6.04 -10.93
CA GLY A 101 14.14 6.82 -11.94
C GLY A 101 13.06 6.03 -12.66
N GLU A 102 13.32 4.75 -12.96
CA GLU A 102 12.32 3.86 -13.57
C GLU A 102 11.20 3.52 -12.59
N GLN A 103 11.52 3.35 -11.30
CA GLN A 103 10.50 3.16 -10.26
C GLN A 103 9.60 4.39 -10.13
N ILE A 104 10.18 5.59 -10.05
CA ILE A 104 9.41 6.86 -9.99
C ILE A 104 8.50 7.01 -11.21
N GLU A 105 8.99 6.68 -12.40
CA GLU A 105 8.20 6.73 -13.64
C GLU A 105 7.04 5.73 -13.59
N TYR A 106 7.29 4.50 -13.14
CA TYR A 106 6.27 3.47 -13.00
C TYR A 106 5.20 3.84 -11.96
N ASP A 107 5.61 4.32 -10.78
CA ASP A 107 4.72 4.71 -9.70
C ASP A 107 3.83 5.90 -10.12
N THR A 108 4.42 6.87 -10.83
CA THR A 108 3.67 8.01 -11.38
C THR A 108 2.68 7.56 -12.45
N TRP A 109 3.10 6.70 -13.38
CA TRP A 109 2.22 6.12 -14.39
C TRP A 109 1.06 5.36 -13.77
N PHE A 110 1.32 4.57 -12.71
CA PHE A 110 0.28 3.83 -12.01
C PHE A 110 -0.73 4.76 -11.33
N ALA A 111 -0.25 5.80 -10.67
CA ALA A 111 -1.11 6.80 -10.03
C ALA A 111 -2.00 7.52 -11.05
N ASP A 112 -1.44 7.98 -12.17
CA ASP A 112 -2.19 8.62 -13.25
C ASP A 112 -3.29 7.70 -13.81
N MET A 113 -2.98 6.40 -13.94
CA MET A 113 -3.95 5.41 -14.38
C MET A 113 -5.10 5.24 -13.38
N VAL A 114 -4.81 5.15 -12.08
CA VAL A 114 -5.84 5.08 -11.02
C VAL A 114 -6.71 6.33 -11.04
N HIS A 115 -6.11 7.52 -11.16
CA HIS A 115 -6.83 8.79 -11.27
C HIS A 115 -7.73 8.84 -12.51
N SER A 116 -7.29 8.28 -13.65
CA SER A 116 -8.08 8.24 -14.88
C SER A 116 -9.39 7.45 -14.72
N HIS A 117 -9.45 6.56 -13.73
CA HIS A 117 -10.66 5.82 -13.33
C HIS A 117 -11.46 6.50 -12.22
N GLY A 118 -11.06 7.69 -11.76
CA GLY A 118 -11.77 8.47 -10.74
C GLY A 118 -11.56 7.97 -9.31
N MET A 119 -10.57 7.12 -9.06
CA MET A 119 -10.18 6.62 -7.74
C MET A 119 -9.02 7.41 -7.17
N ALA A 120 -8.92 7.49 -5.85
CA ALA A 120 -7.73 7.98 -5.17
C ALA A 120 -6.64 6.90 -5.08
N VAL A 121 -5.38 7.30 -4.88
CA VAL A 121 -4.24 6.38 -4.78
C VAL A 121 -3.31 6.76 -3.63
N GLY A 122 -2.88 5.75 -2.86
CA GLY A 122 -1.94 5.90 -1.76
C GLY A 122 -0.50 5.64 -2.18
N LEU A 123 0.46 6.31 -1.53
CA LEU A 123 1.88 5.94 -1.59
C LEU A 123 2.15 4.95 -0.44
N LYS A 124 2.45 3.70 -0.77
CA LYS A 124 2.78 2.67 0.24
C LYS A 124 4.28 2.67 0.52
N ASN A 125 4.64 2.83 1.80
CA ASN A 125 6.04 2.82 2.24
C ASN A 125 6.93 3.76 1.37
N ALA A 126 7.92 3.26 0.65
CA ALA A 126 8.79 3.99 -0.29
C ALA A 126 9.25 5.37 0.25
N VAL A 127 9.74 5.38 1.49
CA VAL A 127 9.94 6.60 2.30
C VAL A 127 10.91 7.59 1.65
N GLU A 128 11.93 7.08 0.95
CA GLU A 128 12.89 7.92 0.21
C GLU A 128 12.24 8.67 -0.95
N LEU A 129 11.17 8.12 -1.52
CA LEU A 129 10.43 8.72 -2.65
C LEU A 129 9.32 9.68 -2.20
N VAL A 130 8.99 9.73 -0.91
CA VAL A 130 7.92 10.59 -0.36
C VAL A 130 8.07 12.06 -0.80
N PRO A 131 9.26 12.72 -0.73
CA PRO A 131 9.39 14.10 -1.15
C PRO A 131 9.20 14.32 -2.65
N ILE A 132 9.41 13.28 -3.45
CA ILE A 132 9.31 13.35 -4.91
C ILE A 132 7.87 13.10 -5.36
N LEU A 133 7.20 12.14 -4.71
CA LEU A 133 5.90 11.61 -5.13
C LEU A 133 4.71 12.24 -4.40
N VAL A 134 4.93 13.05 -3.36
CA VAL A 134 3.83 13.68 -2.59
C VAL A 134 2.85 14.46 -3.47
N GLY A 135 3.31 15.09 -4.55
CA GLY A 135 2.45 15.81 -5.49
C GLY A 135 1.59 14.91 -6.39
N VAL A 136 1.89 13.60 -6.44
CA VAL A 136 1.23 12.63 -7.33
C VAL A 136 0.17 11.82 -6.59
N PHE A 137 0.42 11.45 -5.33
CA PHE A 137 -0.44 10.59 -4.53
C PHE A 137 -1.37 11.37 -3.61
N ASP A 138 -2.56 10.82 -3.31
CA ASP A 138 -3.61 11.50 -2.54
C ASP A 138 -3.46 11.30 -1.03
N PHE A 139 -2.87 10.20 -0.62
CA PHE A 139 -2.58 9.85 0.78
C PHE A 139 -1.31 9.00 0.84
N ALA A 140 -0.80 8.78 2.06
CA ALA A 140 0.25 7.80 2.28
C ALA A 140 -0.23 6.69 3.22
N LEU A 141 0.28 5.48 3.03
CA LEU A 141 0.16 4.36 3.93
C LEU A 141 1.55 3.82 4.24
N ASN A 142 1.93 3.85 5.50
CA ASN A 142 3.23 3.34 5.94
C ASN A 142 3.08 2.21 6.95
N GLU A 143 4.04 1.33 6.97
CA GLU A 143 4.18 0.28 7.97
C GLU A 143 5.44 0.52 8.80
N GLU A 144 5.27 0.53 10.14
CA GLU A 144 6.35 0.57 11.13
C GLU A 144 7.21 1.84 11.12
N CYS A 145 6.70 2.99 10.65
CA CYS A 145 7.50 4.21 10.59
C CYS A 145 8.02 4.69 11.96
N ASN A 146 7.35 4.37 13.07
CA ASN A 146 7.88 4.66 14.41
C ASN A 146 9.01 3.72 14.79
N GLU A 147 8.92 2.43 14.44
CA GLU A 147 9.99 1.47 14.66
C GLU A 147 11.26 1.87 13.93
N TRP A 148 11.14 2.24 12.66
CA TRP A 148 12.27 2.65 11.81
C TRP A 148 12.67 4.12 11.98
N LYS A 149 11.89 4.91 12.77
CA LYS A 149 12.13 6.35 13.07
C LYS A 149 12.07 7.25 11.84
N GLU A 150 11.20 6.95 10.91
CA GLU A 150 11.05 7.62 9.62
C GLU A 150 9.72 8.39 9.47
N CYS A 151 8.81 8.32 10.46
CA CYS A 151 7.52 9.02 10.42
C CYS A 151 7.64 10.53 10.15
N SER A 152 8.79 11.15 10.51
CA SER A 152 9.04 12.57 10.25
C SER A 152 9.07 12.95 8.77
N MET A 153 9.32 11.99 7.87
CA MET A 153 9.31 12.21 6.42
C MET A 153 7.94 12.64 5.91
N TYR A 154 6.87 12.18 6.58
CA TYR A 154 5.50 12.54 6.21
C TYR A 154 5.05 13.90 6.74
N LYS A 155 5.75 14.46 7.75
CA LYS A 155 5.36 15.72 8.40
C LYS A 155 5.42 16.90 7.45
N ASP A 156 6.55 17.05 6.76
CA ASP A 156 6.84 18.19 5.89
C ASP A 156 6.46 17.93 4.43
N THR A 157 5.73 16.86 4.18
CA THR A 157 5.25 16.40 2.86
C THR A 157 3.73 16.21 2.91
N PHE A 158 3.23 14.98 2.98
CA PHE A 158 1.79 14.68 2.96
C PHE A 158 1.00 15.46 4.01
N LEU A 159 1.43 15.47 5.26
CA LEU A 159 0.73 16.16 6.34
C LEU A 159 0.75 17.69 6.15
N ALA A 160 1.84 18.25 5.65
CA ALA A 160 1.93 19.68 5.35
C ALA A 160 1.01 20.10 4.19
N GLU A 161 0.74 19.19 3.27
CA GLU A 161 -0.24 19.39 2.17
C GLU A 161 -1.68 19.06 2.57
N GLY A 162 -1.92 18.69 3.83
CA GLY A 162 -3.25 18.29 4.32
C GLY A 162 -3.71 16.92 3.79
N LYS A 163 -2.79 16.11 3.26
CA LYS A 163 -3.07 14.75 2.78
C LYS A 163 -2.99 13.76 3.95
N PRO A 164 -3.93 12.80 4.04
CA PRO A 164 -3.92 11.81 5.12
C PRO A 164 -2.66 10.93 5.09
N VAL A 165 -2.18 10.57 6.28
CA VAL A 165 -1.15 9.55 6.44
C VAL A 165 -1.70 8.47 7.38
N PHE A 166 -1.91 7.28 6.82
CA PHE A 166 -2.26 6.09 7.56
C PHE A 166 -0.98 5.33 7.92
N ASN A 167 -0.90 4.84 9.15
CA ASN A 167 0.26 4.07 9.59
C ASN A 167 -0.17 2.81 10.34
N VAL A 168 0.55 1.74 10.12
CA VAL A 168 0.36 0.47 10.84
C VAL A 168 1.63 0.16 11.61
N GLU A 169 1.51 -0.13 12.89
CA GLU A 169 2.61 -0.59 13.73
C GLU A 169 2.34 -2.02 14.20
N TYR A 170 3.40 -2.81 14.25
CA TYR A 170 3.32 -4.20 14.70
C TYR A 170 4.06 -4.39 16.02
N ASN A 171 5.38 -4.26 16.04
CA ASN A 171 6.23 -4.61 17.17
C ASN A 171 6.15 -3.65 18.36
N LEU A 172 5.99 -2.35 18.10
CA LEU A 172 5.97 -1.31 19.15
C LEU A 172 4.67 -1.31 19.95
N GLY A 173 3.62 -1.95 19.45
CA GLY A 173 2.31 -1.91 20.09
C GLY A 173 1.83 -0.47 20.32
N MET A 174 1.09 -0.24 21.39
CA MET A 174 0.52 1.07 21.73
C MET A 174 1.56 2.14 22.09
N SER A 175 2.85 1.79 22.25
CA SER A 175 3.90 2.77 22.54
C SER A 175 4.17 3.71 21.36
N ALA A 176 3.80 3.32 20.14
CA ALA A 176 3.89 4.17 18.95
C ALA A 176 2.88 5.32 18.91
N CYS A 177 1.78 5.20 19.67
CA CYS A 177 0.63 6.11 19.53
C CYS A 177 0.94 7.56 19.88
N ASP A 178 1.76 7.81 20.91
CA ASP A 178 2.09 9.19 21.32
C ASP A 178 2.84 9.96 20.22
N SER A 179 3.76 9.30 19.54
CA SER A 179 4.51 9.86 18.42
C SER A 179 3.60 10.15 17.24
N SER A 180 2.82 9.14 16.82
CA SER A 180 1.89 9.23 15.70
C SER A 180 0.84 10.33 15.90
N ASN A 181 0.23 10.40 17.09
CA ASN A 181 -0.78 11.40 17.42
C ASN A 181 -0.21 12.83 17.39
N LYS A 182 1.03 13.03 17.85
CA LYS A 182 1.72 14.34 17.79
C LYS A 182 1.97 14.80 16.35
N LEU A 183 2.19 13.86 15.43
CA LEU A 183 2.36 14.16 14.01
C LEU A 183 1.03 14.35 13.29
N GLY A 184 -0.08 13.87 13.83
CA GLY A 184 -1.40 13.91 13.19
C GLY A 184 -1.65 12.74 12.22
N MET A 185 -0.93 11.63 12.39
CA MET A 185 -1.11 10.40 11.60
C MET A 185 -2.26 9.57 12.16
N ASP A 186 -3.03 8.91 11.30
CA ASP A 186 -4.00 7.91 11.70
C ASP A 186 -3.32 6.54 11.81
N THR A 187 -2.91 6.18 13.02
CA THR A 187 -2.14 4.96 13.29
C THR A 187 -3.00 3.90 13.95
N ILE A 188 -2.87 2.69 13.44
CA ILE A 188 -3.40 1.48 14.06
C ILE A 188 -2.25 0.53 14.44
N VAL A 189 -2.51 -0.30 15.46
CA VAL A 189 -1.60 -1.37 15.87
C VAL A 189 -2.25 -2.70 15.53
N LYS A 190 -1.52 -3.59 14.88
CA LYS A 190 -1.96 -4.92 14.43
C LYS A 190 -0.93 -5.99 14.76
N ASP A 191 -1.33 -7.23 14.62
CA ASP A 191 -0.42 -8.38 14.50
C ASP A 191 -0.06 -8.61 13.02
N TYR A 192 1.06 -9.27 12.75
CA TYR A 192 1.48 -9.63 11.39
C TYR A 192 0.52 -10.59 10.66
N ASP A 193 -0.39 -11.25 11.38
CA ASP A 193 -1.44 -12.08 10.77
C ASP A 193 -2.45 -11.26 9.94
N LEU A 194 -2.44 -9.93 10.09
CA LEU A 194 -3.32 -8.99 9.39
C LEU A 194 -4.80 -9.35 9.46
N ASP A 195 -5.22 -10.04 10.54
CA ASP A 195 -6.63 -10.37 10.78
C ASP A 195 -7.47 -9.08 11.04
N ALA A 196 -8.75 -9.23 11.33
CA ALA A 196 -9.61 -8.08 11.60
C ALA A 196 -9.32 -7.36 12.93
N SER A 197 -8.44 -7.91 13.79
CA SER A 197 -8.11 -7.28 15.07
C SER A 197 -7.21 -6.07 14.87
N MET A 198 -7.49 -5.00 15.60
CA MET A 198 -6.68 -3.78 15.61
C MET A 198 -6.90 -2.96 16.87
N CYS A 199 -5.89 -2.16 17.25
CA CYS A 199 -6.02 -1.10 18.24
C CYS A 199 -5.82 0.26 17.55
N SER A 200 -6.73 1.21 17.74
CA SER A 200 -6.57 2.56 17.20
C SER A 200 -5.81 3.46 18.16
N CYS A 201 -4.82 4.19 17.67
CA CYS A 201 -4.10 5.20 18.43
C CYS A 201 -4.93 6.47 18.68
N ALA A 202 -5.73 6.87 17.71
CA ALA A 202 -6.49 8.13 17.77
C ALA A 202 -7.84 7.97 18.49
N ASP A 203 -8.53 6.86 18.26
CA ASP A 203 -9.89 6.65 18.77
C ASP A 203 -10.13 5.20 19.16
N ARG A 204 -10.13 4.94 20.45
CA ARG A 204 -10.34 3.58 21.01
C ARG A 204 -11.72 3.01 20.72
N SER A 205 -12.71 3.81 20.33
CA SER A 205 -14.00 3.28 19.88
C SER A 205 -13.90 2.50 18.57
N ARG A 206 -12.79 2.68 17.84
CA ARG A 206 -12.45 1.95 16.61
C ARG A 206 -11.75 0.61 16.87
N ASP A 207 -11.36 0.30 18.12
CA ASP A 207 -10.69 -0.95 18.45
C ASP A 207 -11.55 -2.17 18.10
N VAL A 208 -10.93 -3.15 17.46
CA VAL A 208 -11.55 -4.44 17.14
C VAL A 208 -10.63 -5.54 17.67
N GLY A 209 -11.11 -6.34 18.63
CA GLY A 209 -10.31 -7.45 19.19
C GLY A 209 -8.92 -7.04 19.68
N CYS A 210 -8.74 -5.79 20.12
CA CYS A 210 -7.44 -5.21 20.47
C CYS A 210 -6.70 -6.04 21.50
N LYS A 211 -5.54 -6.61 21.12
CA LYS A 211 -4.70 -7.48 21.96
C LYS A 211 -3.55 -6.70 22.62
N HIS A 212 -3.26 -5.48 22.18
CA HIS A 212 -2.11 -4.65 22.61
C HIS A 212 -2.47 -3.63 23.70
N ARG A 213 -3.58 -3.81 24.39
CA ARG A 213 -3.94 -2.98 25.56
C ARG A 213 -3.08 -3.38 26.76
N LEU A 214 -2.14 -2.57 27.11
CA LEU A 214 -1.50 -2.52 28.43
C LEU A 214 -1.90 -1.25 29.15
#